data_462a88c2a57ac67d0c47c889056b8c0e
#
_entry.id   462a88c2a57ac67d0c47c889056b8c0e
#
_cell.length_a   1.000
_cell.length_b   1.000
_cell.length_c   1.000
_cell.angle_alpha   90.00
_cell.angle_beta   90.00
_cell.angle_gamma   90.00
#
_symmetry.space_group_name_H-M   'P 1'
#
loop_
_entity.id
_entity.type
_entity.pdbx_description
1 polymer ?
#
loop_
_entity_poly.entity_id
_entity_poly.type
_entity_poly.pdbx_seq_one_letter_code
_entity_poly.pdbx_strand_id
1 'polypeptide(L)'
;MEQSSTKQTINIDDGDPPLIRKGMHSCMSQRSPETSVPKRARASSANSRWGRSTKFRKTYFPDATKEMWNDWHWQVSHRITTLAQISRFLTLTTEERQALEQTEGSFPFSVTPYYLSLIDPTDQASALRKSVVPSILELFTSPGESEDPLHEENTSPVPGIVHRYPDRALFLTTSFCSVYCRYCTRSRLVGGHTEPLETHWKNAIEYIRNTPAIRDVVISGGDPLTLSDEKIEWLLKEITSIKHVEMVRIGTKVPMVLPQRITANLLRILKRYKPIYLSVHCTHPDEITAESSKACNSLADAGVVMGSQTVLLKGVNDSVETLMELYHRLLKVRIKPYYLFQCDPITGSEHFRTTVDEGKELIRGLRGFTSGYAVPQYVIDTPGGGGKVPI
;
A
#
# COMPACT_ATOMS: atom_id res chain seq x y z
N MET A 1 -15.85 -34.37 -57.60
CA MET A 1 -16.51 -33.88 -56.39
C MET A 1 -15.44 -33.31 -55.50
N GLU A 2 -15.19 -32.02 -55.71
CA GLU A 2 -14.21 -31.24 -54.92
C GLU A 2 -14.83 -30.74 -53.64
N GLN A 3 -14.26 -31.05 -52.50
CA GLN A 3 -14.64 -30.43 -51.22
C GLN A 3 -13.71 -29.29 -50.93
N SER A 4 -14.26 -28.10 -51.03
CA SER A 4 -13.64 -26.82 -50.65
C SER A 4 -13.46 -26.75 -49.14
N SER A 5 -12.22 -26.66 -48.68
CA SER A 5 -11.86 -26.39 -47.28
C SER A 5 -11.79 -24.89 -47.06
N THR A 6 -12.80 -24.36 -46.37
CA THR A 6 -12.82 -22.95 -45.94
C THR A 6 -11.96 -22.81 -44.68
N LYS A 7 -10.81 -22.13 -44.83
CA LYS A 7 -10.01 -21.69 -43.65
C LYS A 7 -10.72 -20.53 -42.97
N GLN A 8 -11.23 -20.74 -41.74
CA GLN A 8 -11.65 -19.67 -40.87
C GLN A 8 -10.42 -18.97 -40.29
N THR A 9 -10.24 -17.72 -40.64
CA THR A 9 -9.26 -16.83 -40.04
C THR A 9 -9.83 -16.36 -38.71
N ILE A 10 -9.19 -16.71 -37.60
CA ILE A 10 -9.52 -16.21 -36.26
C ILE A 10 -8.93 -14.80 -36.17
N ASN A 11 -9.75 -13.77 -36.18
CA ASN A 11 -9.38 -12.41 -35.82
C ASN A 11 -9.24 -12.36 -34.28
N ILE A 12 -8.03 -12.18 -33.80
CA ILE A 12 -7.78 -11.82 -32.40
C ILE A 12 -8.06 -10.31 -32.30
N ASP A 13 -9.17 -9.98 -31.65
CA ASP A 13 -9.53 -8.62 -31.32
C ASP A 13 -8.69 -8.18 -30.11
N ASP A 14 -7.75 -7.25 -30.31
CA ASP A 14 -6.81 -6.76 -29.28
C ASP A 14 -7.47 -5.87 -28.21
N GLY A 15 -8.79 -5.79 -28.18
CA GLY A 15 -9.51 -5.09 -27.10
C GLY A 15 -9.42 -3.55 -27.14
N ASP A 16 -8.99 -2.97 -28.25
CA ASP A 16 -9.07 -1.52 -28.43
C ASP A 16 -10.53 -1.07 -28.59
N PRO A 17 -10.92 0.05 -27.96
CA PRO A 17 -12.28 0.54 -28.05
C PRO A 17 -12.63 0.86 -29.51
N PRO A 18 -13.87 0.58 -29.97
CA PRO A 18 -14.27 0.74 -31.36
C PRO A 18 -14.10 2.19 -31.81
N LEU A 19 -13.48 2.38 -32.96
CA LEU A 19 -13.35 3.66 -33.62
C LEU A 19 -14.73 4.33 -33.72
N ILE A 20 -14.84 5.56 -33.21
CA ILE A 20 -16.05 6.38 -33.26
C ILE A 20 -16.52 6.50 -34.74
N ARG A 21 -17.68 5.94 -35.06
CA ARG A 21 -18.28 6.07 -36.40
C ARG A 21 -18.49 7.53 -36.73
N LYS A 22 -18.06 7.93 -37.91
CA LYS A 22 -18.35 9.24 -38.52
C LYS A 22 -19.87 9.48 -38.53
N GLY A 23 -20.38 10.25 -37.59
CA GLY A 23 -21.82 10.55 -37.48
C GLY A 23 -22.20 11.49 -36.34
N MET A 24 -21.25 11.85 -35.46
CA MET A 24 -21.51 12.81 -34.38
C MET A 24 -20.72 14.12 -34.53
N HIS A 25 -20.66 14.67 -35.76
CA HIS A 25 -19.91 15.89 -36.04
C HIS A 25 -20.74 17.20 -35.89
N SER A 26 -21.88 17.22 -35.19
CA SER A 26 -22.64 18.46 -35.08
C SER A 26 -22.66 19.14 -33.70
N CYS A 27 -21.98 18.59 -32.66
CA CYS A 27 -22.01 19.22 -31.35
C CYS A 27 -20.61 19.53 -30.74
N MET A 28 -19.53 19.42 -31.52
CA MET A 28 -18.17 19.71 -31.04
C MET A 28 -17.42 20.80 -31.79
N SER A 29 -18.15 21.77 -32.41
CA SER A 29 -17.52 22.82 -33.23
C SER A 29 -17.18 24.11 -32.48
N GLN A 30 -16.92 24.12 -31.17
CA GLN A 30 -16.39 25.31 -30.49
C GLN A 30 -15.48 24.97 -29.28
N ARG A 31 -14.52 24.09 -29.42
CA ARG A 31 -13.31 24.13 -28.58
C ARG A 31 -12.13 23.67 -29.42
N SER A 32 -11.31 24.60 -29.86
CA SER A 32 -9.98 24.32 -30.36
C SER A 32 -9.21 23.56 -29.28
N PRO A 33 -8.63 22.38 -29.56
CA PRO A 33 -7.74 21.73 -28.59
C PRO A 33 -6.35 22.34 -28.72
N GLU A 34 -6.17 23.56 -28.22
CA GLU A 34 -4.87 23.92 -27.65
C GLU A 34 -4.79 23.33 -26.25
N THR A 35 -5.00 22.02 -26.13
CA THR A 35 -4.45 21.28 -24.98
C THR A 35 -2.98 21.10 -25.26
N SER A 36 -2.19 22.10 -24.89
CA SER A 36 -0.78 21.89 -24.62
C SER A 36 -0.68 20.65 -23.74
N VAL A 37 -0.14 19.57 -24.30
CA VAL A 37 0.38 18.43 -23.49
C VAL A 37 1.11 19.08 -22.33
N PRO A 38 0.76 18.81 -21.06
CA PRO A 38 1.43 19.44 -19.95
C PRO A 38 2.91 19.22 -20.17
N LYS A 39 3.66 20.31 -20.40
CA LYS A 39 5.11 20.22 -20.57
C LYS A 39 5.58 19.45 -19.37
N ARG A 40 6.13 18.24 -19.60
CA ARG A 40 6.75 17.41 -18.57
C ARG A 40 7.40 18.36 -17.57
N ALA A 41 6.85 18.47 -16.37
CA ALA A 41 7.47 19.19 -15.31
C ALA A 41 8.90 18.66 -15.27
N ARG A 42 9.85 19.53 -15.55
CA ARG A 42 11.24 19.14 -15.80
C ARG A 42 11.69 18.24 -14.68
N ALA A 43 12.25 17.10 -15.02
CA ALA A 43 12.86 16.10 -14.15
C ALA A 43 14.05 16.66 -13.30
N SER A 44 13.96 17.90 -12.84
CA SER A 44 14.95 18.54 -11.96
C SER A 44 14.94 17.95 -10.55
N SER A 45 13.87 17.25 -10.15
CA SER A 45 13.78 16.68 -8.81
C SER A 45 14.22 15.21 -8.73
N ALA A 46 14.22 14.45 -9.82
CA ALA A 46 14.60 13.03 -9.79
C ALA A 46 16.07 12.83 -9.39
N ASN A 47 17.00 13.61 -9.97
CA ASN A 47 18.43 13.52 -9.62
C ASN A 47 18.74 14.00 -8.20
N SER A 48 17.94 14.93 -7.64
CA SER A 48 18.15 15.40 -6.26
C SER A 48 17.64 14.41 -5.21
N ARG A 49 16.76 13.46 -5.60
CA ARG A 49 16.20 12.43 -4.71
C ARG A 49 17.13 11.22 -4.56
N TRP A 50 17.97 10.96 -5.56
CA TRP A 50 19.00 9.92 -5.49
C TRP A 50 20.09 10.38 -4.51
N GLY A 51 20.25 9.62 -3.42
CA GLY A 51 21.24 9.93 -2.39
C GLY A 51 20.72 10.69 -1.17
N ARG A 52 19.41 11.04 -1.08
CA ARG A 52 18.81 11.63 0.12
C ARG A 52 19.07 10.76 1.35
N SER A 53 18.77 9.47 1.24
CA SER A 53 18.98 8.49 2.29
C SER A 53 20.45 8.44 2.75
N THR A 54 21.40 8.45 1.81
CA THR A 54 22.84 8.48 2.13
C THR A 54 23.24 9.79 2.81
N LYS A 55 22.75 10.94 2.33
CA LYS A 55 23.02 12.24 2.93
C LYS A 55 22.47 12.31 4.36
N PHE A 56 21.21 11.88 4.54
CA PHE A 56 20.54 11.84 5.83
C PHE A 56 21.31 10.97 6.83
N ARG A 57 21.71 9.75 6.44
CA ARG A 57 22.55 8.89 7.27
C ARG A 57 23.82 9.59 7.73
N LYS A 58 24.58 10.18 6.80
CA LYS A 58 25.85 10.87 7.13
C LYS A 58 25.65 12.06 8.06
N THR A 59 24.51 12.77 7.96
CA THR A 59 24.22 13.96 8.76
C THR A 59 23.75 13.60 10.16
N TYR A 60 22.83 12.64 10.28
CA TYR A 60 22.13 12.37 11.54
C TYR A 60 22.57 11.09 12.25
N PHE A 61 23.21 10.17 11.53
CA PHE A 61 23.73 8.90 12.04
C PHE A 61 25.17 8.68 11.54
N PRO A 62 26.12 9.58 11.89
CA PRO A 62 27.49 9.52 11.36
C PRO A 62 28.21 8.22 11.70
N ASP A 63 27.90 7.63 12.85
CA ASP A 63 28.49 6.36 13.32
C ASP A 63 27.87 5.12 12.63
N ALA A 64 26.74 5.26 11.95
CA ALA A 64 26.14 4.15 11.23
C ALA A 64 26.88 3.90 9.91
N THR A 65 27.51 2.74 9.78
CA THR A 65 28.14 2.34 8.53
C THR A 65 27.09 2.14 7.42
N LYS A 66 27.54 1.97 6.18
CA LYS A 66 26.63 1.66 5.07
C LYS A 66 25.93 0.31 5.28
N GLU A 67 26.64 -0.65 5.82
CA GLU A 67 26.16 -1.99 6.13
C GLU A 67 25.07 -1.93 7.20
N MET A 68 25.31 -1.24 8.31
CA MET A 68 24.31 -1.01 9.36
C MET A 68 23.06 -0.32 8.82
N TRP A 69 23.22 0.74 8.02
CA TRP A 69 22.09 1.45 7.40
C TRP A 69 21.25 0.55 6.50
N ASN A 70 21.88 -0.41 5.83
CA ASN A 70 21.24 -1.37 4.94
C ASN A 70 20.78 -2.65 5.66
N ASP A 71 21.00 -2.77 6.95
CA ASP A 71 20.41 -3.83 7.78
C ASP A 71 19.01 -3.40 8.26
N TRP A 72 18.00 -4.18 7.90
CA TRP A 72 16.64 -3.88 8.29
C TRP A 72 16.40 -3.96 9.80
N HIS A 73 17.14 -4.80 10.53
CA HIS A 73 17.07 -4.86 11.98
C HIS A 73 17.57 -3.56 12.61
N TRP A 74 18.66 -3.01 12.07
CA TRP A 74 19.15 -1.69 12.48
C TRP A 74 18.09 -0.62 12.25
N GLN A 75 17.43 -0.60 11.07
CA GLN A 75 16.36 0.35 10.76
C GLN A 75 15.19 0.23 11.75
N VAL A 76 14.80 -1.01 12.10
CA VAL A 76 13.71 -1.27 13.05
C VAL A 76 14.09 -0.90 14.49
N SER A 77 15.30 -1.20 14.92
CA SER A 77 15.78 -0.86 16.28
C SER A 77 16.01 0.64 16.49
N HIS A 78 16.24 1.39 15.40
CA HIS A 78 16.46 2.85 15.42
C HIS A 78 15.22 3.65 14.95
N ARG A 79 14.01 3.04 15.01
CA ARG A 79 12.78 3.78 14.69
C ARG A 79 12.63 5.00 15.59
N ILE A 80 12.12 6.05 14.99
CA ILE A 80 11.76 7.29 15.69
C ILE A 80 10.31 7.12 16.17
N THR A 81 10.10 7.19 17.50
CA THR A 81 8.81 6.87 18.12
C THR A 81 8.34 7.91 19.12
N THR A 82 9.15 8.94 19.40
CA THR A 82 8.83 9.97 20.38
C THR A 82 8.98 11.38 19.82
N LEU A 83 8.27 12.35 20.44
CA LEU A 83 8.40 13.77 20.13
C LEU A 83 9.86 14.24 20.21
N ALA A 84 10.57 13.84 21.27
CA ALA A 84 11.97 14.23 21.47
C ALA A 84 12.88 13.73 20.33
N GLN A 85 12.64 12.51 19.85
CA GLN A 85 13.40 11.94 18.73
C GLN A 85 13.10 12.67 17.42
N ILE A 86 11.81 12.82 17.03
CA ILE A 86 11.46 13.40 15.73
C ILE A 86 11.84 14.88 15.61
N SER A 87 11.82 15.62 16.72
CA SER A 87 12.23 17.04 16.77
C SER A 87 13.71 17.25 16.39
N ARG A 88 14.54 16.20 16.40
CA ARG A 88 15.92 16.24 15.93
C ARG A 88 16.03 16.28 14.41
N PHE A 89 15.00 15.85 13.70
CA PHE A 89 15.02 15.64 12.25
C PHE A 89 14.08 16.55 11.49
N LEU A 90 12.93 16.92 12.07
CA LEU A 90 11.92 17.76 11.44
C LEU A 90 11.68 19.04 12.24
N THR A 91 11.47 20.14 11.53
CA THR A 91 10.91 21.36 12.10
C THR A 91 9.41 21.15 12.26
N LEU A 92 8.97 20.80 13.47
CA LEU A 92 7.57 20.52 13.76
C LEU A 92 6.78 21.83 13.90
N THR A 93 5.51 21.81 13.43
CA THR A 93 4.55 22.86 13.73
C THR A 93 4.07 22.76 15.19
N THR A 94 3.38 23.79 15.67
CA THR A 94 2.76 23.76 17.00
C THR A 94 1.73 22.65 17.10
N GLU A 95 0.91 22.47 16.03
CA GLU A 95 -0.14 21.47 15.95
C GLU A 95 0.44 20.02 15.92
N GLU A 96 1.50 19.79 15.16
CA GLU A 96 2.18 18.48 15.14
C GLU A 96 2.80 18.14 16.50
N ARG A 97 3.36 19.15 17.19
CA ARG A 97 3.93 18.95 18.52
C ARG A 97 2.85 18.59 19.53
N GLN A 98 1.74 19.33 19.53
CA GLN A 98 0.57 19.04 20.38
C GLN A 98 -0.01 17.65 20.08
N ALA A 99 -0.12 17.29 18.80
CA ALA A 99 -0.61 15.98 18.40
C ALA A 99 0.28 14.86 18.95
N LEU A 100 1.60 14.98 18.81
CA LEU A 100 2.56 13.98 19.32
C LEU A 100 2.49 13.85 20.85
N GLU A 101 2.28 14.95 21.57
CA GLU A 101 2.14 14.95 23.04
C GLU A 101 0.83 14.27 23.47
N GLN A 102 -0.27 14.52 22.77
CA GLN A 102 -1.61 14.04 23.14
C GLN A 102 -1.94 12.64 22.62
N THR A 103 -1.32 12.20 21.52
CA THR A 103 -1.48 10.84 20.99
C THR A 103 -0.57 9.82 21.67
N GLU A 104 0.30 10.24 22.58
CA GLU A 104 1.13 9.32 23.36
C GLU A 104 0.25 8.37 24.16
N GLY A 105 0.19 7.10 23.72
CA GLY A 105 -0.64 6.05 24.33
C GLY A 105 -1.95 5.70 23.63
N SER A 106 -2.48 6.51 22.71
CA SER A 106 -3.71 6.19 21.96
C SER A 106 -3.44 5.56 20.59
N PHE A 107 -2.75 6.29 19.71
CA PHE A 107 -2.24 5.74 18.45
C PHE A 107 -0.77 6.11 18.30
N PRO A 108 0.15 5.18 18.56
CA PRO A 108 1.57 5.49 18.64
C PRO A 108 2.12 5.95 17.30
N PHE A 109 3.16 6.78 17.37
CA PHE A 109 3.95 7.21 16.23
C PHE A 109 5.15 6.28 16.04
N SER A 110 5.45 5.90 14.80
CA SER A 110 6.67 5.17 14.46
C SER A 110 7.07 5.40 13.01
N VAL A 111 8.34 5.69 12.78
CA VAL A 111 8.92 5.81 11.43
C VAL A 111 10.37 5.31 11.41
N THR A 112 10.76 4.59 10.34
CA THR A 112 12.14 4.14 10.15
C THR A 112 13.05 5.32 9.79
N PRO A 113 14.35 5.31 10.16
CA PRO A 113 15.30 6.31 9.69
C PRO A 113 15.35 6.43 8.16
N TYR A 114 15.22 5.31 7.45
CA TYR A 114 15.15 5.31 5.99
C TYR A 114 13.94 6.11 5.49
N TYR A 115 12.72 5.82 5.95
CA TYR A 115 11.53 6.53 5.46
C TYR A 115 11.54 8.00 5.85
N LEU A 116 12.00 8.31 7.06
CA LEU A 116 12.18 9.70 7.51
C LEU A 116 13.16 10.46 6.61
N SER A 117 14.19 9.81 6.07
CA SER A 117 15.14 10.41 5.14
C SER A 117 14.54 10.90 3.82
N LEU A 118 13.32 10.45 3.48
CA LEU A 118 12.59 10.86 2.29
C LEU A 118 11.79 12.16 2.50
N ILE A 119 11.54 12.52 3.76
CA ILE A 119 10.79 13.71 4.15
C ILE A 119 11.72 14.91 4.20
N ASP A 120 11.32 16.01 3.56
CA ASP A 120 12.02 17.28 3.72
C ASP A 120 11.76 17.84 5.13
N PRO A 121 12.79 18.16 5.91
CA PRO A 121 12.64 18.64 7.28
C PRO A 121 11.77 19.90 7.42
N THR A 122 11.72 20.74 6.40
CA THR A 122 11.06 22.04 6.41
C THR A 122 9.73 22.07 5.67
N ASP A 123 9.48 21.08 4.82
CA ASP A 123 8.26 20.98 4.03
C ASP A 123 7.11 20.38 4.85
N GLN A 124 6.29 21.26 5.41
CA GLN A 124 5.08 20.89 6.16
C GLN A 124 3.97 20.35 5.26
N ALA A 125 3.99 20.66 3.97
CA ALA A 125 3.03 20.19 2.99
C ALA A 125 3.35 18.81 2.42
N SER A 126 4.54 18.27 2.72
CA SER A 126 5.00 16.98 2.21
C SER A 126 3.97 15.85 2.42
N ALA A 127 3.60 15.20 1.33
CA ALA A 127 2.67 14.06 1.34
C ALA A 127 3.14 12.91 2.24
N LEU A 128 4.45 12.60 2.20
CA LEU A 128 5.02 11.55 3.05
C LEU A 128 4.96 11.94 4.54
N ARG A 129 5.20 13.22 4.86
CA ARG A 129 5.10 13.74 6.22
C ARG A 129 3.68 13.57 6.76
N LYS A 130 2.66 14.03 6.02
CA LYS A 130 1.24 13.88 6.39
C LYS A 130 0.84 12.42 6.61
N SER A 131 1.43 11.50 5.87
CA SER A 131 1.10 10.07 5.97
C SER A 131 1.57 9.39 7.25
N VAL A 132 2.55 9.96 7.96
CA VAL A 132 3.21 9.29 9.11
C VAL A 132 3.38 10.18 10.34
N VAL A 133 3.39 11.51 10.21
CA VAL A 133 3.48 12.41 11.37
C VAL A 133 2.07 12.71 11.88
N PRO A 134 1.79 12.53 13.18
CA PRO A 134 0.49 12.82 13.77
C PRO A 134 0.03 14.25 13.53
N SER A 135 -1.27 14.42 13.32
CA SER A 135 -1.95 15.69 13.18
C SER A 135 -2.91 15.92 14.35
N ILE A 136 -3.05 17.15 14.81
CA ILE A 136 -4.04 17.52 15.82
C ILE A 136 -5.48 17.17 15.38
N LEU A 137 -5.73 17.08 14.07
CA LEU A 137 -7.02 16.71 13.51
C LEU A 137 -7.40 15.26 13.81
N GLU A 138 -6.45 14.39 14.14
CA GLU A 138 -6.69 13.00 14.51
C GLU A 138 -7.36 12.85 15.88
N LEU A 139 -7.34 13.91 16.71
CA LEU A 139 -7.97 13.93 18.02
C LEU A 139 -9.48 14.21 17.95
N PHE A 140 -9.98 14.59 16.79
CA PHE A 140 -11.40 14.85 16.57
C PHE A 140 -12.06 13.66 15.88
N THR A 141 -13.17 13.19 16.45
CA THR A 141 -13.98 12.13 15.85
C THR A 141 -15.17 12.75 15.15
N SER A 142 -15.33 12.44 13.88
CA SER A 142 -16.43 12.93 13.06
C SER A 142 -17.59 11.91 13.00
N PRO A 143 -18.82 12.36 12.73
CA PRO A 143 -19.93 11.44 12.57
C PRO A 143 -19.68 10.34 11.55
N GLY A 144 -19.96 9.09 11.89
CA GLY A 144 -19.76 7.93 11.04
C GLY A 144 -18.37 7.31 11.12
N GLU A 145 -17.44 7.89 11.87
CA GLU A 145 -16.14 7.27 12.15
C GLU A 145 -16.26 6.18 13.23
N SER A 146 -15.44 5.17 13.12
CA SER A 146 -15.36 4.03 14.03
C SER A 146 -13.93 3.51 14.15
N GLU A 147 -13.58 2.94 15.29
CA GLU A 147 -12.31 2.23 15.47
C GLU A 147 -12.24 0.94 14.63
N ASP A 148 -13.39 0.34 14.32
CA ASP A 148 -13.54 -0.81 13.43
C ASP A 148 -14.54 -0.50 12.29
N PRO A 149 -14.17 0.37 11.32
CA PRO A 149 -15.08 0.80 10.25
C PRO A 149 -15.50 -0.33 9.31
N LEU A 150 -14.79 -1.43 9.32
CA LEU A 150 -15.07 -2.60 8.46
C LEU A 150 -15.81 -3.73 9.21
N HIS A 151 -16.06 -3.57 10.50
CA HIS A 151 -16.68 -4.57 11.38
C HIS A 151 -15.93 -5.93 11.31
N GLU A 152 -14.60 -5.88 11.33
CA GLU A 152 -13.76 -7.08 11.29
C GLU A 152 -13.98 -7.98 12.50
N GLU A 153 -14.26 -7.41 13.67
CA GLU A 153 -14.52 -8.16 14.91
C GLU A 153 -15.74 -9.06 14.78
N ASN A 154 -16.80 -8.59 14.11
CA ASN A 154 -18.04 -9.34 13.90
C ASN A 154 -17.86 -10.52 12.93
N THR A 155 -16.76 -10.56 12.18
CA THR A 155 -16.43 -11.59 11.19
C THR A 155 -15.15 -12.35 11.56
N SER A 156 -14.78 -12.32 12.86
CA SER A 156 -13.60 -12.99 13.41
C SER A 156 -13.98 -14.28 14.15
N PRO A 157 -14.06 -15.44 13.46
CA PRO A 157 -14.50 -16.70 14.05
C PRO A 157 -13.51 -17.27 15.08
N VAL A 158 -12.23 -16.97 14.92
CA VAL A 158 -11.16 -17.29 15.87
C VAL A 158 -10.16 -16.13 15.91
N PRO A 159 -9.44 -15.92 17.03
CA PRO A 159 -8.44 -14.88 17.09
C PRO A 159 -7.43 -14.95 15.95
N GLY A 160 -7.17 -13.80 15.31
CA GLY A 160 -6.25 -13.70 14.19
C GLY A 160 -6.86 -14.00 12.82
N ILE A 161 -8.11 -14.45 12.72
CA ILE A 161 -8.80 -14.66 11.44
C ILE A 161 -9.95 -13.67 11.29
N VAL A 162 -10.04 -13.02 10.12
CA VAL A 162 -11.23 -12.30 9.65
C VAL A 162 -11.75 -13.05 8.42
N HIS A 163 -12.96 -13.63 8.52
CA HIS A 163 -13.56 -14.43 7.48
C HIS A 163 -14.88 -13.80 7.01
N ARG A 164 -14.73 -12.79 6.17
CA ARG A 164 -15.85 -11.96 5.67
C ARG A 164 -16.41 -12.45 4.34
N TYR A 165 -15.61 -13.11 3.53
CA TYR A 165 -15.96 -13.62 2.20
C TYR A 165 -16.01 -15.14 2.22
N PRO A 166 -16.91 -15.78 1.46
CA PRO A 166 -17.08 -17.24 1.50
C PRO A 166 -15.81 -18.03 1.19
N ASP A 167 -14.96 -17.49 0.28
CA ASP A 167 -13.84 -18.22 -0.33
C ASP A 167 -12.46 -17.74 0.13
N ARG A 168 -12.40 -16.73 1.03
CA ARG A 168 -11.12 -16.16 1.44
C ARG A 168 -11.10 -15.67 2.87
N ALA A 169 -9.96 -15.84 3.52
CA ALA A 169 -9.73 -15.36 4.87
C ALA A 169 -8.56 -14.38 4.93
N LEU A 170 -8.69 -13.39 5.81
CA LEU A 170 -7.59 -12.54 6.23
C LEU A 170 -6.99 -13.13 7.50
N PHE A 171 -5.68 -13.38 7.48
CA PHE A 171 -4.94 -13.89 8.62
C PHE A 171 -4.05 -12.79 9.20
N LEU A 172 -4.41 -12.29 10.38
CA LEU A 172 -3.68 -11.29 11.14
C LEU A 172 -2.55 -11.97 11.91
N THR A 173 -1.31 -11.78 11.46
CA THR A 173 -0.15 -12.52 11.98
C THR A 173 0.71 -11.73 12.94
N THR A 174 0.62 -10.41 12.93
CA THR A 174 1.38 -9.51 13.81
C THR A 174 0.65 -8.20 14.01
N SER A 175 0.82 -7.57 15.16
CA SER A 175 0.38 -6.19 15.43
C SER A 175 1.49 -5.16 15.17
N PHE A 176 2.69 -5.60 14.78
CA PHE A 176 3.84 -4.74 14.60
C PHE A 176 3.97 -4.23 13.16
N CYS A 177 4.27 -2.92 13.02
CA CYS A 177 4.70 -2.27 11.78
C CYS A 177 6.02 -1.55 11.96
N SER A 178 6.79 -1.44 10.90
CA SER A 178 8.00 -0.62 10.88
C SER A 178 7.71 0.88 10.80
N VAL A 179 6.57 1.25 10.21
CA VAL A 179 6.05 2.62 10.11
C VAL A 179 4.54 2.58 10.37
N TYR A 180 4.01 3.52 11.14
CA TYR A 180 2.59 3.63 11.42
C TYR A 180 1.95 4.68 10.52
N CYS A 181 1.10 4.20 9.58
CA CYS A 181 0.33 5.06 8.68
C CYS A 181 -0.80 5.74 9.46
N ARG A 182 -0.96 7.06 9.33
CA ARG A 182 -1.99 7.82 10.07
C ARG A 182 -3.44 7.55 9.61
N TYR A 183 -3.60 6.88 8.49
CA TYR A 183 -4.88 6.43 7.91
C TYR A 183 -5.11 4.92 8.06
N CYS A 184 -4.55 4.29 9.09
CA CYS A 184 -4.56 2.84 9.24
C CYS A 184 -5.93 2.34 9.73
N THR A 185 -6.64 1.55 8.93
CA THR A 185 -7.94 0.94 9.30
C THR A 185 -7.86 -0.03 10.48
N ARG A 186 -6.65 -0.45 10.84
CA ARG A 186 -6.38 -1.34 11.99
C ARG A 186 -5.54 -0.67 13.07
N SER A 187 -5.64 0.67 13.19
CA SER A 187 -4.91 1.43 14.22
C SER A 187 -5.13 0.86 15.63
N ARG A 188 -6.35 0.37 15.94
CA ARG A 188 -6.68 -0.28 17.21
C ARG A 188 -5.86 -1.53 17.53
N LEU A 189 -5.32 -2.20 16.50
CA LEU A 189 -4.52 -3.44 16.65
C LEU A 189 -3.01 -3.17 16.57
N VAL A 190 -2.62 -2.06 15.92
CA VAL A 190 -1.21 -1.76 15.61
C VAL A 190 -0.58 -0.95 16.72
N GLY A 191 0.54 -1.44 17.26
CA GLY A 191 1.31 -0.76 18.30
C GLY A 191 0.71 -0.83 19.70
N GLY A 192 -0.44 -1.49 19.87
CA GLY A 192 -1.06 -1.72 21.18
C GLY A 192 -0.35 -2.81 22.00
N HIS A 193 -0.61 -2.80 23.32
CA HIS A 193 -0.16 -3.85 24.27
C HIS A 193 -1.08 -5.08 24.23
N THR A 194 -1.52 -5.50 23.04
CA THR A 194 -2.34 -6.69 22.88
C THR A 194 -1.48 -7.94 22.97
N GLU A 195 -2.10 -9.08 23.36
CA GLU A 195 -1.44 -10.38 23.34
C GLU A 195 -0.81 -10.63 21.95
N PRO A 196 0.41 -11.19 21.90
CA PRO A 196 1.06 -11.48 20.62
C PRO A 196 0.18 -12.38 19.74
N LEU A 197 -0.21 -11.93 18.55
CA LEU A 197 -1.05 -12.70 17.63
C LEU A 197 -0.47 -14.07 17.28
N GLU A 198 0.84 -14.23 17.44
CA GLU A 198 1.57 -15.49 17.22
C GLU A 198 1.05 -16.64 18.09
N THR A 199 0.53 -16.35 19.30
CA THR A 199 -0.07 -17.34 20.19
C THR A 199 -1.29 -18.03 19.57
N HIS A 200 -1.95 -17.35 18.63
CA HIS A 200 -3.16 -17.82 17.98
C HIS A 200 -2.93 -18.49 16.61
N TRP A 201 -1.70 -18.48 16.09
CA TRP A 201 -1.42 -18.96 14.72
C TRP A 201 -1.85 -20.40 14.48
N LYS A 202 -1.63 -21.30 15.44
CA LYS A 202 -2.01 -22.72 15.30
C LYS A 202 -3.52 -22.86 15.15
N ASN A 203 -4.29 -22.19 16.00
CA ASN A 203 -5.75 -22.21 15.93
C ASN A 203 -6.29 -21.58 14.62
N ALA A 204 -5.64 -20.51 14.18
CA ALA A 204 -5.97 -19.86 12.91
C ALA A 204 -5.72 -20.79 11.71
N ILE A 205 -4.59 -21.46 11.67
CA ILE A 205 -4.26 -22.46 10.63
C ILE A 205 -5.24 -23.64 10.68
N GLU A 206 -5.59 -24.12 11.87
CA GLU A 206 -6.57 -25.19 12.02
C GLU A 206 -7.96 -24.77 11.54
N TYR A 207 -8.39 -23.55 11.85
CA TYR A 207 -9.63 -23.00 11.30
C TYR A 207 -9.63 -23.00 9.77
N ILE A 208 -8.54 -22.50 9.14
CA ILE A 208 -8.42 -22.52 7.67
C ILE A 208 -8.48 -23.95 7.16
N ARG A 209 -7.76 -24.90 7.79
CA ARG A 209 -7.71 -26.30 7.38
C ARG A 209 -9.08 -26.98 7.46
N ASN A 210 -9.90 -26.62 8.44
CA ASN A 210 -11.23 -27.18 8.67
C ASN A 210 -12.35 -26.45 7.91
N THR A 211 -11.98 -25.43 7.09
CA THR A 211 -12.94 -24.65 6.28
C THR A 211 -12.61 -24.76 4.79
N PRO A 212 -13.04 -25.86 4.12
CA PRO A 212 -12.65 -26.14 2.71
C PRO A 212 -13.09 -25.09 1.68
N ALA A 213 -14.02 -24.20 2.04
CA ALA A 213 -14.44 -23.10 1.18
C ALA A 213 -13.34 -22.04 1.02
N ILE A 214 -12.39 -21.94 1.97
CA ILE A 214 -11.29 -20.95 1.91
C ILE A 214 -10.25 -21.42 0.90
N ARG A 215 -10.20 -20.76 -0.25
CA ARG A 215 -9.22 -21.01 -1.32
C ARG A 215 -8.11 -19.97 -1.35
N ASP A 216 -8.30 -18.81 -0.73
CA ASP A 216 -7.42 -17.66 -0.76
C ASP A 216 -7.14 -17.17 0.66
N VAL A 217 -5.89 -17.10 1.05
CA VAL A 217 -5.47 -16.61 2.37
C VAL A 217 -4.63 -15.36 2.20
N VAL A 218 -5.05 -14.27 2.86
CA VAL A 218 -4.33 -13.01 2.91
C VAL A 218 -3.59 -12.90 4.25
N ILE A 219 -2.29 -13.07 4.25
CA ILE A 219 -1.44 -12.82 5.41
C ILE A 219 -1.31 -11.30 5.59
N SER A 220 -1.69 -10.80 6.78
CA SER A 220 -1.74 -9.38 7.10
C SER A 220 -1.54 -9.15 8.61
N GLY A 221 -2.12 -8.10 9.17
CA GLY A 221 -2.03 -7.71 10.57
C GLY A 221 -1.56 -6.27 10.69
N GLY A 222 -0.45 -6.05 11.40
CA GLY A 222 0.44 -4.92 11.17
C GLY A 222 1.10 -5.10 9.80
N ASP A 223 2.41 -5.30 9.74
CA ASP A 223 3.03 -5.63 8.45
C ASP A 223 3.74 -6.99 8.56
N PRO A 224 3.25 -8.04 7.88
CA PRO A 224 3.77 -9.41 7.99
C PRO A 224 5.25 -9.55 7.60
N LEU A 225 5.74 -8.69 6.69
CA LEU A 225 7.15 -8.76 6.30
C LEU A 225 8.10 -8.22 7.37
N THR A 226 7.59 -7.70 8.50
CA THR A 226 8.41 -7.38 9.69
C THR A 226 8.72 -8.60 10.54
N LEU A 227 8.05 -9.72 10.32
CA LEU A 227 8.38 -11.00 10.97
C LEU A 227 9.74 -11.52 10.52
N SER A 228 10.35 -12.39 11.35
CA SER A 228 11.59 -13.05 10.96
C SER A 228 11.39 -14.00 9.77
N ASP A 229 12.49 -14.34 9.09
CA ASP A 229 12.45 -15.24 7.94
C ASP A 229 11.89 -16.63 8.33
N GLU A 230 12.23 -17.14 9.51
CA GLU A 230 11.75 -18.43 10.03
C GLU A 230 10.24 -18.41 10.27
N LYS A 231 9.71 -17.31 10.81
CA LYS A 231 8.27 -17.13 11.03
C LYS A 231 7.50 -17.04 9.73
N ILE A 232 8.00 -16.28 8.75
CA ILE A 232 7.41 -16.19 7.41
C ILE A 232 7.44 -17.56 6.72
N GLU A 233 8.57 -18.28 6.80
CA GLU A 233 8.68 -19.60 6.18
C GLU A 233 7.73 -20.60 6.83
N TRP A 234 7.58 -20.56 8.15
CA TRP A 234 6.62 -21.40 8.87
C TRP A 234 5.17 -21.13 8.42
N LEU A 235 4.76 -19.85 8.37
CA LEU A 235 3.41 -19.46 7.91
C LEU A 235 3.15 -19.95 6.49
N LEU A 236 4.07 -19.70 5.58
CA LEU A 236 3.92 -20.12 4.18
C LEU A 236 3.86 -21.65 4.06
N LYS A 237 4.70 -22.38 4.79
CA LYS A 237 4.69 -23.84 4.81
C LYS A 237 3.35 -24.40 5.31
N GLU A 238 2.84 -23.90 6.43
CA GLU A 238 1.59 -24.37 7.00
C GLU A 238 0.40 -24.09 6.08
N ILE A 239 0.29 -22.85 5.56
CA ILE A 239 -0.82 -22.44 4.70
C ILE A 239 -0.78 -23.19 3.36
N THR A 240 0.37 -23.29 2.71
CA THR A 240 0.48 -23.97 1.41
C THR A 240 0.37 -25.48 1.51
N SER A 241 0.49 -26.07 2.70
CA SER A 241 0.24 -27.50 2.93
C SER A 241 -1.25 -27.86 2.92
N ILE A 242 -2.15 -26.87 3.01
CA ILE A 242 -3.60 -27.07 3.03
C ILE A 242 -4.09 -27.23 1.58
N LYS A 243 -4.59 -28.40 1.24
CA LYS A 243 -4.89 -28.80 -0.15
C LYS A 243 -5.88 -27.89 -0.90
N HIS A 244 -6.85 -27.30 -0.19
CA HIS A 244 -7.86 -26.43 -0.79
C HIS A 244 -7.42 -24.96 -0.88
N VAL A 245 -6.30 -24.58 -0.26
CA VAL A 245 -5.74 -23.23 -0.41
C VAL A 245 -4.95 -23.16 -1.71
N GLU A 246 -5.46 -22.39 -2.65
CA GLU A 246 -4.88 -22.24 -3.99
C GLU A 246 -4.06 -20.97 -4.13
N MET A 247 -4.33 -19.96 -3.28
CA MET A 247 -3.73 -18.65 -3.38
C MET A 247 -3.28 -18.13 -2.02
N VAL A 248 -2.05 -17.65 -1.95
CA VAL A 248 -1.51 -16.95 -0.77
C VAL A 248 -1.12 -15.54 -1.16
N ARG A 249 -1.66 -14.57 -0.42
CA ARG A 249 -1.35 -13.15 -0.59
C ARG A 249 -0.72 -12.60 0.68
N ILE A 250 0.15 -11.60 0.54
CA ILE A 250 0.74 -10.87 1.66
C ILE A 250 0.46 -9.39 1.45
N GLY A 251 -0.23 -8.76 2.43
CA GLY A 251 -0.43 -7.31 2.45
C GLY A 251 0.74 -6.64 3.17
N THR A 252 1.45 -5.71 2.51
CA THR A 252 2.65 -5.10 3.08
C THR A 252 2.94 -3.71 2.53
N LYS A 253 3.51 -2.84 3.37
CA LYS A 253 4.12 -1.56 2.97
C LYS A 253 5.65 -1.61 3.02
N VAL A 254 6.23 -2.69 3.51
CA VAL A 254 7.68 -2.87 3.71
C VAL A 254 8.52 -2.50 2.48
N PRO A 255 8.18 -2.84 1.22
CA PRO A 255 8.99 -2.44 0.08
C PRO A 255 9.17 -0.92 -0.05
N MET A 256 8.23 -0.11 0.48
CA MET A 256 8.27 1.35 0.45
C MET A 256 8.92 1.95 1.69
N VAL A 257 8.68 1.39 2.87
CA VAL A 257 9.08 1.99 4.17
C VAL A 257 10.31 1.34 4.81
N LEU A 258 10.68 0.13 4.34
CA LEU A 258 11.81 -0.67 4.85
C LEU A 258 12.36 -1.59 3.74
N PRO A 259 12.79 -1.05 2.57
CA PRO A 259 13.25 -1.86 1.43
C PRO A 259 14.43 -2.79 1.77
N GLN A 260 15.21 -2.48 2.80
CA GLN A 260 16.31 -3.29 3.29
C GLN A 260 15.87 -4.68 3.78
N ARG A 261 14.56 -4.83 4.14
CA ARG A 261 13.98 -6.10 4.55
C ARG A 261 13.87 -7.11 3.40
N ILE A 262 13.93 -6.66 2.16
CA ILE A 262 13.88 -7.54 1.00
C ILE A 262 15.27 -8.14 0.76
N THR A 263 15.60 -9.08 1.64
CA THR A 263 16.89 -9.79 1.69
C THR A 263 16.92 -10.97 0.71
N ALA A 264 18.12 -11.45 0.39
CA ALA A 264 18.29 -12.65 -0.43
C ALA A 264 17.64 -13.88 0.21
N ASN A 265 17.65 -13.98 1.54
CA ASN A 265 17.02 -15.09 2.26
C ASN A 265 15.50 -15.05 2.16
N LEU A 266 14.88 -13.88 2.39
CA LEU A 266 13.44 -13.71 2.19
C LEU A 266 13.03 -14.05 0.74
N LEU A 267 13.76 -13.55 -0.25
CA LEU A 267 13.49 -13.83 -1.65
C LEU A 267 13.56 -15.34 -1.96
N ARG A 268 14.51 -16.06 -1.37
CA ARG A 268 14.63 -17.52 -1.50
C ARG A 268 13.42 -18.23 -0.89
N ILE A 269 12.94 -17.79 0.26
CA ILE A 269 11.72 -18.32 0.90
C ILE A 269 10.51 -18.08 -0.01
N LEU A 270 10.24 -16.84 -0.41
CA LEU A 270 9.10 -16.52 -1.26
C LEU A 270 9.12 -17.31 -2.58
N LYS A 271 10.30 -17.48 -3.19
CA LYS A 271 10.47 -18.29 -4.41
C LYS A 271 10.12 -19.77 -4.19
N ARG A 272 10.36 -20.31 -3.00
CA ARG A 272 10.06 -21.72 -2.68
C ARG A 272 8.55 -22.00 -2.65
N TYR A 273 7.75 -21.06 -2.14
CA TYR A 273 6.32 -21.22 -1.90
C TYR A 273 5.42 -20.55 -2.94
N LYS A 274 5.95 -20.26 -4.13
CA LYS A 274 5.18 -19.64 -5.22
C LYS A 274 4.00 -20.54 -5.68
N PRO A 275 2.90 -19.94 -6.18
CA PRO A 275 2.74 -18.52 -6.45
C PRO A 275 2.43 -17.71 -5.19
N ILE A 276 3.18 -16.63 -4.97
CA ILE A 276 2.91 -15.65 -3.92
C ILE A 276 2.50 -14.34 -4.56
N TYR A 277 1.44 -13.72 -4.03
CA TYR A 277 0.95 -12.42 -4.46
C TYR A 277 1.20 -11.39 -3.36
N LEU A 278 1.85 -10.28 -3.70
CA LEU A 278 1.99 -9.15 -2.79
C LEU A 278 1.00 -8.04 -3.12
N SER A 279 0.23 -7.64 -2.11
CA SER A 279 -0.55 -6.41 -2.12
C SER A 279 0.32 -5.31 -1.49
N VAL A 280 0.98 -4.52 -2.35
CA VAL A 280 1.94 -3.50 -1.92
C VAL A 280 1.21 -2.19 -1.63
N HIS A 281 1.28 -1.71 -0.39
CA HIS A 281 0.74 -0.40 -0.03
C HIS A 281 1.72 0.70 -0.45
N CYS A 282 1.28 1.56 -1.35
CA CYS A 282 2.01 2.73 -1.81
C CYS A 282 1.01 3.86 -2.09
N THR A 283 1.23 5.03 -1.49
CA THR A 283 0.28 6.15 -1.56
C THR A 283 0.82 7.35 -2.34
N HIS A 284 2.13 7.47 -2.53
CA HIS A 284 2.71 8.62 -3.19
C HIS A 284 3.91 8.24 -4.07
N PRO A 285 4.13 8.89 -5.22
CA PRO A 285 5.27 8.59 -6.10
C PRO A 285 6.63 8.77 -5.44
N ASP A 286 6.73 9.58 -4.38
CA ASP A 286 7.98 9.81 -3.64
C ASP A 286 8.41 8.62 -2.76
N GLU A 287 7.53 7.65 -2.51
CA GLU A 287 7.87 6.38 -1.88
C GLU A 287 8.69 5.47 -2.81
N ILE A 288 8.64 5.74 -4.13
CA ILE A 288 9.35 4.93 -5.14
C ILE A 288 10.73 5.55 -5.37
N THR A 289 11.69 5.11 -4.59
CA THR A 289 13.11 5.50 -4.60
C THR A 289 13.96 4.48 -5.35
N ALA A 290 15.27 4.68 -5.38
CA ALA A 290 16.21 3.67 -5.90
C ALA A 290 16.18 2.39 -5.06
N GLU A 291 16.13 2.54 -3.74
CA GLU A 291 16.12 1.43 -2.77
C GLU A 291 14.82 0.62 -2.88
N SER A 292 13.65 1.28 -2.85
CA SER A 292 12.36 0.59 -3.01
C SER A 292 12.20 -0.01 -4.41
N SER A 293 12.71 0.65 -5.46
CA SER A 293 12.72 0.11 -6.83
C SER A 293 13.57 -1.16 -6.93
N LYS A 294 14.74 -1.19 -6.31
CA LYS A 294 15.58 -2.38 -6.24
C LYS A 294 14.85 -3.52 -5.52
N ALA A 295 14.23 -3.24 -4.38
CA ALA A 295 13.48 -4.21 -3.61
C ALA A 295 12.32 -4.83 -4.41
N CYS A 296 11.50 -3.99 -5.07
CA CYS A 296 10.38 -4.45 -5.90
C CYS A 296 10.85 -5.27 -7.11
N ASN A 297 11.90 -4.82 -7.80
CA ASN A 297 12.46 -5.58 -8.91
C ASN A 297 12.99 -6.95 -8.46
N SER A 298 13.65 -7.03 -7.29
CA SER A 298 14.13 -8.30 -6.73
C SER A 298 12.98 -9.26 -6.37
N LEU A 299 11.85 -8.73 -5.85
CA LEU A 299 10.64 -9.52 -5.61
C LEU A 299 10.05 -10.07 -6.91
N ALA A 300 9.95 -9.25 -7.95
CA ALA A 300 9.48 -9.69 -9.26
C ALA A 300 10.42 -10.73 -9.91
N ASP A 301 11.75 -10.57 -9.76
CA ASP A 301 12.74 -11.55 -10.24
C ASP A 301 12.65 -12.89 -9.48
N ALA A 302 12.21 -12.86 -8.22
CA ALA A 302 11.91 -14.07 -7.46
C ALA A 302 10.59 -14.75 -7.87
N GLY A 303 9.83 -14.17 -8.81
CA GLY A 303 8.56 -14.70 -9.30
C GLY A 303 7.36 -14.31 -8.44
N VAL A 304 7.48 -13.25 -7.62
CA VAL A 304 6.37 -12.71 -6.83
C VAL A 304 5.50 -11.82 -7.72
N VAL A 305 4.20 -12.05 -7.72
CA VAL A 305 3.22 -11.22 -8.43
C VAL A 305 2.83 -10.04 -7.54
N MET A 306 2.93 -8.82 -8.06
CA MET A 306 2.67 -7.62 -7.25
C MET A 306 1.56 -6.76 -7.81
N GLY A 307 0.60 -6.42 -6.94
CA GLY A 307 -0.42 -5.41 -7.18
C GLY A 307 -0.37 -4.32 -6.11
N SER A 308 -0.62 -3.05 -6.48
CA SER A 308 -0.69 -1.99 -5.49
C SER A 308 -2.07 -1.90 -4.84
N GLN A 309 -2.07 -1.57 -3.57
CA GLN A 309 -3.22 -1.08 -2.82
C GLN A 309 -2.92 0.35 -2.39
N THR A 310 -3.62 1.30 -2.99
CA THR A 310 -3.46 2.73 -2.74
C THR A 310 -4.72 3.25 -2.07
N VAL A 311 -4.59 3.98 -0.97
CA VAL A 311 -5.71 4.70 -0.36
C VAL A 311 -5.73 6.12 -0.92
N LEU A 312 -6.89 6.60 -1.34
CA LEU A 312 -7.09 7.98 -1.78
C LEU A 312 -7.15 8.88 -0.54
N LEU A 313 -6.19 9.79 -0.44
CA LEU A 313 -5.97 10.63 0.73
C LEU A 313 -5.88 12.09 0.33
N LYS A 314 -6.74 12.91 0.91
CA LYS A 314 -6.78 14.37 0.73
C LYS A 314 -5.45 15.00 1.15
N GLY A 315 -4.90 15.84 0.28
CA GLY A 315 -3.63 16.52 0.49
C GLY A 315 -2.39 15.60 0.41
N VAL A 316 -2.54 14.35 -0.06
CA VAL A 316 -1.46 13.39 -0.27
C VAL A 316 -1.39 12.95 -1.74
N ASN A 317 -2.49 12.42 -2.28
CA ASN A 317 -2.53 11.90 -3.64
C ASN A 317 -3.85 12.20 -4.39
N ASP A 318 -4.55 13.22 -3.96
CA ASP A 318 -5.85 13.68 -4.46
C ASP A 318 -5.77 14.56 -5.73
N SER A 319 -4.80 14.30 -6.61
CA SER A 319 -4.71 14.92 -7.92
C SER A 319 -4.41 13.90 -9.01
N VAL A 320 -4.91 14.17 -10.23
CA VAL A 320 -4.70 13.30 -11.40
C VAL A 320 -3.21 13.15 -11.71
N GLU A 321 -2.45 14.23 -11.60
CA GLU A 321 -1.02 14.26 -11.90
C GLU A 321 -0.23 13.38 -10.91
N THR A 322 -0.55 13.47 -9.61
CA THR A 322 0.10 12.66 -8.57
C THR A 322 -0.21 11.18 -8.75
N LEU A 323 -1.49 10.83 -8.98
CA LEU A 323 -1.90 9.44 -9.21
C LEU A 323 -1.29 8.88 -10.50
N MET A 324 -1.28 9.66 -11.58
CA MET A 324 -0.67 9.25 -12.85
C MET A 324 0.83 8.98 -12.68
N GLU A 325 1.55 9.88 -12.00
CA GLU A 325 2.98 9.69 -11.73
C GLU A 325 3.22 8.47 -10.84
N LEU A 326 2.40 8.28 -9.79
CA LEU A 326 2.47 7.10 -8.92
C LEU A 326 2.32 5.81 -9.73
N TYR A 327 1.27 5.71 -10.52
CA TYR A 327 0.97 4.48 -11.26
C TYR A 327 1.99 4.20 -12.37
N HIS A 328 2.49 5.23 -13.05
CA HIS A 328 3.59 5.06 -14.00
C HIS A 328 4.87 4.57 -13.31
N ARG A 329 5.20 5.08 -12.13
CA ARG A 329 6.37 4.61 -11.36
C ARG A 329 6.18 3.19 -10.86
N LEU A 330 4.98 2.82 -10.39
CA LEU A 330 4.65 1.46 -9.97
C LEU A 330 4.84 0.45 -11.11
N LEU A 331 4.34 0.76 -12.31
CA LEU A 331 4.54 -0.10 -13.49
C LEU A 331 6.02 -0.28 -13.84
N LYS A 332 6.84 0.77 -13.73
CA LYS A 332 8.29 0.69 -13.98
C LYS A 332 9.01 -0.27 -13.02
N VAL A 333 8.47 -0.46 -11.82
CA VAL A 333 8.99 -1.41 -10.83
C VAL A 333 8.17 -2.70 -10.76
N ARG A 334 7.39 -2.98 -11.82
CA ARG A 334 6.64 -4.22 -12.03
C ARG A 334 5.55 -4.47 -10.99
N ILE A 335 4.95 -3.40 -10.46
CA ILE A 335 3.76 -3.45 -9.61
C ILE A 335 2.57 -2.96 -10.44
N LYS A 336 1.55 -3.83 -10.62
CA LYS A 336 0.31 -3.44 -11.29
C LYS A 336 -0.52 -2.55 -10.36
N PRO A 337 -0.93 -1.33 -10.72
CA PRO A 337 -1.99 -0.61 -10.03
C PRO A 337 -3.25 -1.49 -9.97
N TYR A 338 -3.63 -1.91 -8.75
CA TYR A 338 -4.71 -2.87 -8.59
C TYR A 338 -5.95 -2.21 -8.01
N TYR A 339 -5.86 -1.69 -6.77
CA TYR A 339 -6.94 -0.95 -6.14
C TYR A 339 -6.54 0.47 -5.80
N LEU A 340 -7.48 1.41 -6.01
CA LEU A 340 -7.58 2.68 -5.33
C LEU A 340 -8.73 2.56 -4.34
N PHE A 341 -8.45 2.62 -3.05
CA PHE A 341 -9.48 2.58 -2.01
C PHE A 341 -9.95 3.98 -1.67
N GLN A 342 -11.26 4.17 -1.57
CA GLN A 342 -11.80 5.29 -0.81
C GLN A 342 -11.28 5.16 0.63
N CYS A 343 -10.84 6.27 1.24
CA CYS A 343 -10.40 6.25 2.63
C CYS A 343 -11.55 5.85 3.55
N ASP A 344 -11.34 4.80 4.36
CA ASP A 344 -12.35 4.31 5.30
C ASP A 344 -12.57 5.32 6.44
N PRO A 345 -13.79 5.40 7.01
CA PRO A 345 -14.11 6.31 8.10
C PRO A 345 -13.59 5.77 9.44
N ILE A 346 -12.27 5.72 9.59
CA ILE A 346 -11.64 5.38 10.86
C ILE A 346 -11.58 6.62 11.76
N THR A 347 -11.70 6.42 13.05
CA THR A 347 -11.62 7.50 14.07
C THR A 347 -10.42 8.40 13.81
N GLY A 348 -10.66 9.71 13.69
CA GLY A 348 -9.64 10.73 13.44
C GLY A 348 -9.14 10.86 12.01
N SER A 349 -9.80 10.21 11.02
CA SER A 349 -9.33 10.21 9.63
C SER A 349 -10.01 11.21 8.70
N GLU A 350 -10.97 12.01 9.19
CA GLU A 350 -11.77 12.91 8.35
C GLU A 350 -10.92 13.82 7.46
N HIS A 351 -9.84 14.36 8.00
CA HIS A 351 -8.95 15.25 7.28
C HIS A 351 -8.24 14.59 6.07
N PHE A 352 -8.24 13.25 5.99
CA PHE A 352 -7.75 12.47 4.85
C PHE A 352 -8.83 12.07 3.85
N ARG A 353 -10.11 12.21 4.23
CA ARG A 353 -11.20 11.71 3.38
C ARG A 353 -11.51 12.69 2.25
N THR A 354 -11.67 12.14 1.07
CA THR A 354 -12.25 12.80 -0.10
C THR A 354 -13.69 12.33 -0.27
N THR A 355 -14.47 13.02 -1.08
CA THR A 355 -15.77 12.51 -1.51
C THR A 355 -15.61 11.42 -2.57
N VAL A 356 -16.61 10.57 -2.72
CA VAL A 356 -16.65 9.53 -3.76
C VAL A 356 -16.62 10.16 -5.15
N ASP A 357 -17.28 11.30 -5.33
CA ASP A 357 -17.34 11.97 -6.64
C ASP A 357 -15.98 12.58 -7.02
N GLU A 358 -15.21 13.13 -6.06
CA GLU A 358 -13.81 13.52 -6.30
C GLU A 358 -12.99 12.32 -6.79
N GLY A 359 -13.12 11.15 -6.15
CA GLY A 359 -12.43 9.93 -6.57
C GLY A 359 -12.81 9.47 -7.99
N LYS A 360 -14.10 9.55 -8.35
CA LYS A 360 -14.57 9.27 -9.72
C LYS A 360 -13.96 10.22 -10.75
N GLU A 361 -13.89 11.52 -10.45
CA GLU A 361 -13.27 12.49 -11.35
C GLU A 361 -11.76 12.21 -11.53
N LEU A 362 -11.05 11.81 -10.46
CA LEU A 362 -9.66 11.42 -10.57
C LEU A 362 -9.48 10.21 -11.51
N ILE A 363 -10.34 9.19 -11.40
CA ILE A 363 -10.29 8.03 -12.30
C ILE A 363 -10.64 8.42 -13.74
N ARG A 364 -11.62 9.32 -13.95
CA ARG A 364 -11.93 9.87 -15.30
C ARG A 364 -10.73 10.61 -15.87
N GLY A 365 -10.02 11.40 -15.05
CA GLY A 365 -8.83 12.11 -15.44
C GLY A 365 -7.66 11.20 -15.84
N LEU A 366 -7.63 9.95 -15.36
CA LEU A 366 -6.65 8.96 -15.76
C LEU A 366 -7.04 8.24 -17.06
N ARG A 367 -8.33 7.92 -17.24
CA ARG A 367 -8.81 7.17 -18.42
C ARG A 367 -8.65 7.99 -19.70
N GLY A 368 -8.07 7.36 -20.72
CA GLY A 368 -7.80 8.02 -22.01
C GLY A 368 -6.50 8.83 -22.05
N PHE A 369 -5.84 9.07 -20.90
CA PHE A 369 -4.59 9.82 -20.82
C PHE A 369 -3.39 8.95 -20.41
N THR A 370 -3.63 7.70 -20.05
CA THR A 370 -2.60 6.72 -19.73
C THR A 370 -3.02 5.31 -20.15
N SER A 371 -2.06 4.35 -20.14
CA SER A 371 -2.36 2.95 -20.40
C SER A 371 -3.40 2.39 -19.43
N GLY A 372 -4.30 1.55 -19.90
CA GLY A 372 -5.25 0.81 -19.05
C GLY A 372 -4.58 0.03 -17.92
N TYR A 373 -3.33 -0.40 -18.11
CA TYR A 373 -2.52 -1.02 -17.04
C TYR A 373 -2.24 -0.06 -15.87
N ALA A 374 -2.24 1.25 -16.11
CA ALA A 374 -2.00 2.28 -15.09
C ALA A 374 -3.29 2.75 -14.40
N VAL A 375 -4.46 2.27 -14.81
CA VAL A 375 -5.73 2.65 -14.19
C VAL A 375 -6.14 1.56 -13.18
N PRO A 376 -6.17 1.87 -11.87
CA PRO A 376 -6.64 0.93 -10.87
C PRO A 376 -8.18 0.81 -10.87
N GLN A 377 -8.70 -0.22 -10.21
CA GLN A 377 -10.09 -0.27 -9.85
C GLN A 377 -10.33 0.60 -8.60
N TYR A 378 -11.21 1.60 -8.71
CA TYR A 378 -11.62 2.41 -7.57
C TYR A 378 -12.73 1.70 -6.81
N VAL A 379 -12.57 1.54 -5.49
CA VAL A 379 -13.46 0.73 -4.65
C VAL A 379 -13.72 1.38 -3.31
N ILE A 380 -14.92 1.12 -2.77
CA ILE A 380 -15.25 1.30 -1.36
C ILE A 380 -15.27 -0.07 -0.69
N ASP A 381 -14.73 -0.18 0.51
CA ASP A 381 -14.89 -1.36 1.35
C ASP A 381 -16.10 -1.15 2.27
N THR A 382 -17.21 -1.83 1.99
CA THR A 382 -18.47 -1.61 2.72
C THR A 382 -18.57 -2.55 3.91
N PRO A 383 -18.95 -2.10 5.12
CA PRO A 383 -19.19 -2.96 6.27
C PRO A 383 -20.34 -3.93 6.03
N GLY A 384 -20.46 -4.95 6.89
CA GLY A 384 -21.64 -5.84 6.90
C GLY A 384 -21.75 -6.81 5.72
N GLY A 385 -20.64 -7.22 5.08
CA GLY A 385 -20.63 -8.29 4.07
C GLY A 385 -20.68 -7.81 2.61
N GLY A 386 -20.90 -6.53 2.33
CA GLY A 386 -20.86 -5.99 0.96
C GLY A 386 -19.50 -6.07 0.27
N GLY A 387 -18.43 -6.12 1.06
CA GLY A 387 -17.06 -6.24 0.57
C GLY A 387 -16.58 -5.02 -0.20
N LYS A 388 -15.63 -5.25 -1.13
CA LYS A 388 -15.09 -4.21 -2.00
C LYS A 388 -16.02 -3.98 -3.17
N VAL A 389 -16.73 -2.86 -3.12
CA VAL A 389 -17.68 -2.45 -4.15
C VAL A 389 -16.97 -1.50 -5.12
N PRO A 390 -16.88 -1.84 -6.42
CA PRO A 390 -16.39 -0.93 -7.45
C PRO A 390 -17.31 0.28 -7.58
N ILE A 391 -16.70 1.46 -7.85
CA ILE A 391 -17.40 2.73 -7.96
C ILE A 391 -17.29 3.27 -9.39
#